data_af2ff677965fc1697edbe356b8d82dd4
#
_entry.id   af2ff677965fc1697edbe356b8d82dd4
#
_cell.length_a   1.000
_cell.length_b   1.000
_cell.length_c   1.000
_cell.angle_alpha   90.00
_cell.angle_beta   90.00
_cell.angle_gamma   90.00
#
_symmetry.space_group_name_H-M   'P 1'
#
loop_
_entity.id
_entity.type
_entity.pdbx_description
1 polymer ?
#
loop_
_entity_poly.entity_id
_entity_poly.type
_entity_poly.pdbx_seq_one_letter_code
_entity_poly.pdbx_strand_id
1 'polypeptide(L)'
;LRRSNVLTGAEWIQTRFGKNKGANLSHTIVVIYALIGVLGFLSYGFIGVGKFMEIFFPWDFVSQYVPFNIPAEYVPHAYGIFFTAIATIYVMLGGMLSIVWTDVVQFAIMTVAGVTIAVIAMMKVSPETIAAIVPAGWDSLVPGWNLDLKWTDIFSDVNTKIMNDQFGLFGIFIMMMLFKGVFNSMAGPAPNYDMQKILSCRNGKEAALMSGSVPVILLIPRYLMIMGFTILAL
;
A
#
# COMPACT_ATOMS: atom_id res chain seq x y z
N LEU A 1 -21.44 -5.89 -9.61
CA LEU A 1 -21.50 -5.67 -8.16
C LEU A 1 -22.46 -4.54 -7.80
N ARG A 2 -22.28 -3.30 -8.29
CA ARG A 2 -23.16 -2.17 -7.94
C ARG A 2 -24.67 -2.45 -8.18
N ARG A 3 -25.00 -3.22 -9.21
CA ARG A 3 -26.39 -3.58 -9.54
C ARG A 3 -27.04 -4.60 -8.59
N SER A 4 -26.25 -5.29 -7.78
CA SER A 4 -26.76 -6.32 -6.87
C SER A 4 -27.35 -5.78 -5.57
N ASN A 5 -27.21 -4.48 -5.30
CA ASN A 5 -27.73 -3.81 -4.10
C ASN A 5 -27.27 -4.46 -2.77
N VAL A 6 -26.09 -5.03 -2.73
CA VAL A 6 -25.47 -5.61 -1.54
C VAL A 6 -24.49 -4.63 -0.90
N LEU A 7 -24.24 -4.78 0.40
CA LEU A 7 -23.31 -3.93 1.14
C LEU A 7 -21.90 -4.52 1.18
N THR A 8 -21.75 -5.82 1.01
CA THR A 8 -20.45 -6.50 1.11
C THR A 8 -20.26 -7.54 0.01
N GLY A 9 -19.00 -7.87 -0.31
CA GLY A 9 -18.69 -8.94 -1.26
C GLY A 9 -19.14 -10.32 -0.77
N ALA A 10 -19.13 -10.54 0.53
CA ALA A 10 -19.62 -11.78 1.12
C ALA A 10 -21.14 -11.93 0.92
N GLU A 11 -21.92 -10.87 1.13
CA GLU A 11 -23.37 -10.85 0.90
C GLU A 11 -23.72 -11.07 -0.59
N TRP A 12 -22.86 -10.60 -1.50
CA TRP A 12 -23.03 -10.82 -2.93
C TRP A 12 -23.04 -12.31 -3.29
N ILE A 13 -22.26 -13.14 -2.60
CA ILE A 13 -22.23 -14.59 -2.82
C ILE A 13 -23.61 -15.19 -2.53
N GLN A 14 -24.23 -14.82 -1.41
CA GLN A 14 -25.56 -15.30 -1.06
C GLN A 14 -26.64 -14.77 -2.02
N THR A 15 -26.51 -13.53 -2.48
CA THR A 15 -27.41 -12.94 -3.47
C THR A 15 -27.31 -13.65 -4.83
N ARG A 16 -26.12 -14.08 -5.23
CA ARG A 16 -25.86 -14.74 -6.52
C ARG A 16 -26.24 -16.23 -6.51
N PHE A 17 -25.91 -16.95 -5.43
CA PHE A 17 -25.99 -18.41 -5.37
C PHE A 17 -27.08 -18.93 -4.42
N GLY A 18 -27.83 -18.02 -3.77
CA GLY A 18 -28.84 -18.38 -2.78
C GLY A 18 -28.26 -18.74 -1.42
N LYS A 19 -29.12 -19.12 -0.48
CA LYS A 19 -28.75 -19.48 0.90
C LYS A 19 -28.64 -21.02 1.07
N ASN A 20 -27.92 -21.68 0.19
CA ASN A 20 -27.60 -23.08 0.32
C ASN A 20 -26.34 -23.32 1.16
N LYS A 21 -26.04 -24.58 1.53
CA LYS A 21 -24.87 -24.92 2.36
C LYS A 21 -23.54 -24.45 1.73
N GLY A 22 -23.40 -24.60 0.41
CA GLY A 22 -22.21 -24.18 -0.31
C GLY A 22 -22.02 -22.65 -0.32
N ALA A 23 -23.07 -21.89 -0.58
CA ALA A 23 -23.05 -20.43 -0.56
C ALA A 23 -22.76 -19.87 0.86
N ASN A 24 -23.34 -20.50 1.89
CA ASN A 24 -23.07 -20.11 3.28
C ASN A 24 -21.61 -20.39 3.67
N LEU A 25 -21.08 -21.55 3.27
CA LEU A 25 -19.66 -21.87 3.50
C LEU A 25 -18.75 -20.86 2.79
N SER A 26 -18.99 -20.58 1.52
CA SER A 26 -18.25 -19.61 0.75
C SER A 26 -18.32 -18.21 1.37
N HIS A 27 -19.50 -17.78 1.80
CA HIS A 27 -19.68 -16.52 2.52
C HIS A 27 -18.81 -16.47 3.79
N THR A 28 -18.84 -17.52 4.61
CA THR A 28 -18.06 -17.58 5.85
C THR A 28 -16.56 -17.54 5.59
N ILE A 29 -16.07 -18.30 4.59
CA ILE A 29 -14.66 -18.31 4.20
C ILE A 29 -14.21 -16.91 3.74
N VAL A 30 -15.02 -16.24 2.92
CA VAL A 30 -14.72 -14.88 2.45
C VAL A 30 -14.66 -13.88 3.59
N VAL A 31 -15.56 -13.98 4.58
CA VAL A 31 -15.53 -13.11 5.77
C VAL A 31 -14.27 -13.36 6.59
N ILE A 32 -13.92 -14.61 6.86
CA ILE A 32 -12.69 -14.95 7.62
C ILE A 32 -11.45 -14.44 6.89
N TYR A 33 -11.36 -14.67 5.58
CA TYR A 33 -10.24 -14.20 4.76
C TYR A 33 -10.13 -12.66 4.77
N ALA A 34 -11.26 -11.97 4.68
CA ALA A 34 -11.32 -10.52 4.74
C ALA A 34 -10.81 -10.01 6.09
N LEU A 35 -11.24 -10.60 7.20
CA LEU A 35 -10.79 -10.21 8.53
C LEU A 35 -9.28 -10.39 8.71
N ILE A 36 -8.73 -11.54 8.31
CA ILE A 36 -7.28 -11.79 8.38
C ILE A 36 -6.52 -10.79 7.50
N GLY A 37 -6.98 -10.56 6.28
CA GLY A 37 -6.36 -9.62 5.34
C GLY A 37 -6.37 -8.19 5.85
N VAL A 38 -7.50 -7.74 6.40
CA VAL A 38 -7.64 -6.39 6.97
C VAL A 38 -6.75 -6.21 8.19
N LEU A 39 -6.73 -7.19 9.11
CA LEU A 39 -5.86 -7.12 10.29
C LEU A 39 -4.38 -7.04 9.89
N GLY A 40 -3.93 -7.87 8.95
CA GLY A 40 -2.55 -7.83 8.45
C GLY A 40 -2.19 -6.49 7.81
N PHE A 41 -3.09 -5.96 6.96
CA PHE A 41 -2.87 -4.69 6.29
C PHE A 41 -2.86 -3.49 7.26
N LEU A 42 -3.79 -3.46 8.22
CA LEU A 42 -3.85 -2.42 9.24
C LEU A 42 -2.60 -2.45 10.12
N SER A 43 -2.18 -3.62 10.59
CA SER A 43 -0.97 -3.77 11.41
C SER A 43 0.27 -3.24 10.70
N TYR A 44 0.43 -3.58 9.41
CA TYR A 44 1.50 -3.04 8.58
C TYR A 44 1.43 -1.50 8.46
N GLY A 45 0.24 -0.97 8.19
CA GLY A 45 0.02 0.46 8.08
C GLY A 45 0.33 1.21 9.39
N PHE A 46 -0.09 0.67 10.53
CA PHE A 46 0.18 1.24 11.84
C PHE A 46 1.67 1.36 12.13
N ILE A 47 2.40 0.28 11.96
CA ILE A 47 3.84 0.26 12.21
C ILE A 47 4.56 1.21 11.25
N GLY A 48 4.16 1.23 9.97
CA GLY A 48 4.74 2.12 8.96
C GLY A 48 4.56 3.60 9.31
N VAL A 49 3.33 4.03 9.63
CA VAL A 49 3.04 5.40 10.06
C VAL A 49 3.80 5.73 11.35
N GLY A 50 3.82 4.81 12.31
CA GLY A 50 4.50 5.00 13.58
C GLY A 50 6.00 5.23 13.42
N LYS A 51 6.68 4.40 12.63
CA LYS A 51 8.11 4.56 12.34
C LYS A 51 8.42 5.85 11.58
N PHE A 52 7.56 6.23 10.63
CA PHE A 52 7.71 7.47 9.91
C PHE A 52 7.58 8.67 10.84
N MET A 53 6.59 8.65 11.74
CA MET A 53 6.37 9.73 12.70
C MET A 53 7.51 9.87 13.70
N GLU A 54 8.11 8.76 14.14
CA GLU A 54 9.27 8.78 15.05
C GLU A 54 10.46 9.54 14.47
N ILE A 55 10.67 9.48 13.14
CA ILE A 55 11.75 10.22 12.46
C ILE A 55 11.53 11.73 12.54
N PHE A 56 10.30 12.21 12.37
CA PHE A 56 9.98 13.64 12.36
C PHE A 56 9.65 14.20 13.75
N PHE A 57 9.18 13.35 14.64
CA PHE A 57 8.83 13.68 16.02
C PHE A 57 9.53 12.71 16.96
N PRO A 58 10.85 12.92 17.25
CA PRO A 58 11.56 12.07 18.18
C PRO A 58 10.87 12.02 19.54
N TRP A 59 10.81 10.84 20.15
CA TRP A 59 10.09 10.63 21.40
C TRP A 59 10.59 11.52 22.54
N ASP A 60 11.86 11.84 22.57
CA ASP A 60 12.47 12.75 23.56
C ASP A 60 11.79 14.12 23.61
N PHE A 61 11.35 14.62 22.45
CA PHE A 61 10.61 15.87 22.36
C PHE A 61 9.16 15.71 22.87
N VAL A 62 8.51 14.60 22.55
CA VAL A 62 7.10 14.34 22.91
C VAL A 62 6.97 13.93 24.39
N SER A 63 7.95 13.20 24.91
CA SER A 63 7.95 12.72 26.31
C SER A 63 7.89 13.84 27.35
N GLN A 64 8.29 15.06 26.98
CA GLN A 64 8.18 16.24 27.85
C GLN A 64 6.73 16.64 28.14
N TYR A 65 5.81 16.28 27.25
CA TYR A 65 4.39 16.62 27.33
C TYR A 65 3.51 15.46 27.78
N VAL A 66 4.08 14.26 27.91
CA VAL A 66 3.33 13.03 28.22
C VAL A 66 3.81 12.48 29.56
N PRO A 67 2.89 12.21 30.51
CA PRO A 67 3.25 11.84 31.89
C PRO A 67 3.73 10.39 32.07
N PHE A 68 3.88 9.63 30.97
CA PHE A 68 4.33 8.24 31.02
C PHE A 68 5.52 8.00 30.11
N ASN A 69 6.44 7.14 30.54
CA ASN A 69 7.61 6.77 29.77
C ASN A 69 7.32 5.48 28.98
N ILE A 70 7.52 5.53 27.68
CA ILE A 70 7.34 4.38 26.79
C ILE A 70 8.73 3.88 26.39
N PRO A 71 9.02 2.56 26.52
CA PRO A 71 10.24 2.00 26.00
C PRO A 71 10.38 2.28 24.48
N ALA A 72 11.60 2.56 24.01
CA ALA A 72 11.86 2.95 22.63
C ALA A 72 11.28 1.97 21.59
N GLU A 73 11.25 0.70 21.91
CA GLU A 73 10.66 -0.35 21.06
C GLU A 73 9.17 -0.13 20.77
N TYR A 74 8.42 0.48 21.70
CA TYR A 74 6.97 0.69 21.56
C TYR A 74 6.58 2.10 21.09
N VAL A 75 7.54 3.00 20.90
CA VAL A 75 7.28 4.36 20.43
C VAL A 75 6.58 4.38 19.06
N PRO A 76 7.01 3.61 18.03
CA PRO A 76 6.29 3.53 16.77
C PRO A 76 4.85 3.05 16.92
N HIS A 77 4.60 2.12 17.83
CA HIS A 77 3.26 1.60 18.09
C HIS A 77 2.36 2.67 18.73
N ALA A 78 2.89 3.46 19.68
CA ALA A 78 2.16 4.56 20.30
C ALA A 78 1.73 5.61 19.27
N TYR A 79 2.63 6.03 18.38
CA TYR A 79 2.30 6.92 17.27
C TYR A 79 1.25 6.31 16.33
N GLY A 80 1.44 5.04 15.94
CA GLY A 80 0.49 4.32 15.09
C GLY A 80 -0.92 4.32 15.69
N ILE A 81 -1.05 3.97 16.97
CA ILE A 81 -2.33 3.97 17.71
C ILE A 81 -2.93 5.37 17.73
N PHE A 82 -2.14 6.39 18.07
CA PHE A 82 -2.61 7.78 18.16
C PHE A 82 -3.20 8.29 16.83
N PHE A 83 -2.45 8.17 15.75
CA PHE A 83 -2.92 8.64 14.44
C PHE A 83 -4.11 7.83 13.92
N THR A 84 -4.15 6.54 14.21
CA THR A 84 -5.31 5.74 13.83
C THR A 84 -6.53 6.03 14.67
N ALA A 85 -6.37 6.33 15.94
CA ALA A 85 -7.49 6.78 16.76
C ALA A 85 -8.12 8.06 16.18
N ILE A 86 -7.30 9.04 15.78
CA ILE A 86 -7.77 10.25 15.10
C ILE A 86 -8.50 9.88 13.79
N ALA A 87 -7.89 9.01 12.97
CA ALA A 87 -8.51 8.57 11.73
C ALA A 87 -9.85 7.87 11.96
N THR A 88 -9.93 7.01 12.97
CA THR A 88 -11.16 6.31 13.34
C THR A 88 -12.25 7.30 13.77
N ILE A 89 -11.91 8.28 14.58
CA ILE A 89 -12.87 9.30 15.05
C ILE A 89 -13.47 10.07 13.87
N TYR A 90 -12.65 10.62 12.97
CA TYR A 90 -13.20 11.40 11.86
C TYR A 90 -14.00 10.53 10.87
N VAL A 91 -13.62 9.26 10.68
CA VAL A 91 -14.37 8.32 9.84
C VAL A 91 -15.71 7.96 10.47
N MET A 92 -15.76 7.76 11.79
CA MET A 92 -17.01 7.50 12.51
C MET A 92 -17.97 8.67 12.44
N LEU A 93 -17.46 9.90 12.54
CA LEU A 93 -18.28 11.11 12.49
C LEU A 93 -18.75 11.46 11.10
N GLY A 94 -17.91 11.33 10.09
CA GLY A 94 -18.19 11.76 8.72
C GLY A 94 -18.62 10.64 7.76
N GLY A 95 -18.48 9.38 8.14
CA GLY A 95 -18.84 8.22 7.33
C GLY A 95 -18.12 8.19 5.97
N MET A 96 -18.77 7.63 4.96
CA MET A 96 -18.20 7.46 3.61
C MET A 96 -17.83 8.80 2.94
N LEU A 97 -18.58 9.85 3.18
CA LEU A 97 -18.29 11.16 2.59
C LEU A 97 -16.97 11.73 3.11
N SER A 98 -16.70 11.56 4.40
CA SER A 98 -15.43 11.97 5.02
C SER A 98 -14.25 11.23 4.39
N ILE A 99 -14.37 9.91 4.17
CA ILE A 99 -13.33 9.11 3.53
C ILE A 99 -13.04 9.62 2.12
N VAL A 100 -14.07 9.85 1.31
CA VAL A 100 -13.89 10.32 -0.07
C VAL A 100 -13.21 11.68 -0.11
N TRP A 101 -13.61 12.64 0.73
CA TRP A 101 -12.96 13.96 0.79
C TRP A 101 -11.50 13.85 1.26
N THR A 102 -11.23 13.03 2.27
CA THR A 102 -9.86 12.79 2.75
C THR A 102 -9.00 12.18 1.64
N ASP A 103 -9.51 11.21 0.89
CA ASP A 103 -8.80 10.61 -0.25
C ASP A 103 -8.44 11.65 -1.31
N VAL A 104 -9.36 12.58 -1.64
CA VAL A 104 -9.09 13.65 -2.62
C VAL A 104 -7.98 14.58 -2.13
N VAL A 105 -8.06 15.01 -0.87
CA VAL A 105 -7.04 15.89 -0.28
C VAL A 105 -5.68 15.18 -0.21
N GLN A 106 -5.65 13.94 0.24
CA GLN A 106 -4.43 13.14 0.31
C GLN A 106 -3.82 12.92 -1.08
N PHE A 107 -4.65 12.66 -2.09
CA PHE A 107 -4.20 12.54 -3.47
C PHE A 107 -3.56 13.84 -3.98
N ALA A 108 -4.16 14.98 -3.71
CA ALA A 108 -3.61 16.28 -4.10
C ALA A 108 -2.24 16.53 -3.44
N ILE A 109 -2.14 16.28 -2.13
CA ILE A 109 -0.87 16.42 -1.38
C ILE A 109 0.19 15.45 -1.93
N MET A 110 -0.18 14.18 -2.14
CA MET A 110 0.72 13.17 -2.70
C MET A 110 1.22 13.55 -4.10
N THR A 111 0.36 14.13 -4.93
CA THR A 111 0.72 14.55 -6.29
C THR A 111 1.73 15.70 -6.24
N VAL A 112 1.47 16.72 -5.43
CA VAL A 112 2.41 17.85 -5.26
C VAL A 112 3.74 17.35 -4.70
N ALA A 113 3.70 16.54 -3.66
CA ALA A 113 4.92 15.97 -3.05
C ALA A 113 5.70 15.11 -4.06
N GLY A 114 5.00 14.22 -4.79
CA GLY A 114 5.64 13.35 -5.78
C GLY A 114 6.33 14.12 -6.91
N VAL A 115 5.67 15.14 -7.44
CA VAL A 115 6.27 16.03 -8.46
C VAL A 115 7.48 16.78 -7.88
N THR A 116 7.33 17.34 -6.67
CA THR A 116 8.43 18.09 -6.03
C THR A 116 9.65 17.21 -5.81
N ILE A 117 9.46 15.99 -5.29
CA ILE A 117 10.55 15.03 -5.05
C ILE A 117 11.22 14.64 -6.37
N ALA A 118 10.43 14.37 -7.42
CA ALA A 118 10.97 14.04 -8.73
C ALA A 118 11.81 15.18 -9.31
N VAL A 119 11.34 16.43 -9.20
CA VAL A 119 12.09 17.62 -9.64
C VAL A 119 13.39 17.77 -8.85
N ILE A 120 13.34 17.63 -7.52
CA ILE A 120 14.54 17.71 -6.68
C ILE A 120 15.54 16.61 -7.06
N ALA A 121 15.08 15.38 -7.30
CA ALA A 121 15.93 14.28 -7.73
C ALA A 121 16.61 14.58 -9.06
N MET A 122 15.88 15.04 -10.07
CA MET A 122 16.44 15.43 -11.37
C MET A 122 17.43 16.62 -11.29
N MET A 123 17.23 17.53 -10.36
CA MET A 123 18.14 18.68 -10.17
C MET A 123 19.41 18.32 -9.41
N LYS A 124 19.33 17.35 -8.50
CA LYS A 124 20.45 17.00 -7.61
C LYS A 124 21.32 15.85 -8.12
N VAL A 125 20.75 14.94 -8.87
CA VAL A 125 21.42 13.72 -9.30
C VAL A 125 21.46 13.67 -10.83
N SER A 126 22.69 13.66 -11.39
CA SER A 126 22.85 13.53 -12.85
C SER A 126 22.74 12.06 -13.28
N PRO A 127 22.32 11.77 -14.54
CA PRO A 127 22.31 10.42 -15.07
C PRO A 127 23.68 9.73 -14.99
N GLU A 128 24.76 10.48 -15.17
CA GLU A 128 26.13 9.97 -15.09
C GLU A 128 26.48 9.50 -13.68
N THR A 129 26.02 10.24 -12.65
CA THR A 129 26.21 9.87 -11.24
C THR A 129 25.47 8.57 -10.94
N ILE A 130 24.24 8.43 -11.43
CA ILE A 130 23.48 7.19 -11.25
C ILE A 130 24.21 6.03 -11.94
N ALA A 131 24.60 6.20 -13.19
CA ALA A 131 25.27 5.16 -13.97
C ALA A 131 26.60 4.67 -13.35
N ALA A 132 27.27 5.54 -12.58
CA ALA A 132 28.50 5.19 -11.87
C ALA A 132 28.26 4.38 -10.57
N ILE A 133 27.09 4.50 -9.96
CA ILE A 133 26.76 3.88 -8.67
C ILE A 133 25.97 2.58 -8.86
N VAL A 134 25.04 2.55 -9.81
CA VAL A 134 24.15 1.42 -9.99
C VAL A 134 24.83 0.28 -10.76
N PRO A 135 24.51 -0.98 -10.44
CA PRO A 135 25.07 -2.12 -11.14
C PRO A 135 24.52 -2.21 -12.59
N ALA A 136 25.32 -2.80 -13.47
CA ALA A 136 24.92 -3.04 -14.85
C ALA A 136 23.60 -3.85 -14.90
N GLY A 137 22.65 -3.40 -15.72
CA GLY A 137 21.34 -4.02 -15.86
C GLY A 137 20.28 -3.49 -14.89
N TRP A 138 20.60 -2.51 -14.06
CA TRP A 138 19.63 -1.88 -13.16
C TRP A 138 18.47 -1.19 -13.92
N ASP A 139 18.74 -0.67 -15.08
CA ASP A 139 17.79 -0.01 -15.98
C ASP A 139 17.03 -0.99 -16.91
N SER A 140 17.28 -2.29 -16.78
CA SER A 140 16.60 -3.29 -17.62
C SER A 140 15.12 -3.35 -17.31
N LEU A 141 14.30 -3.22 -18.35
CA LEU A 141 12.84 -3.37 -18.25
C LEU A 141 12.39 -4.83 -18.06
N VAL A 142 13.26 -5.79 -18.34
CA VAL A 142 12.97 -7.21 -18.20
C VAL A 142 13.70 -7.74 -16.96
N PRO A 143 12.97 -8.04 -15.88
CA PRO A 143 13.59 -8.61 -14.69
C PRO A 143 14.11 -10.03 -14.99
N GLY A 144 15.34 -10.32 -14.55
CA GLY A 144 15.90 -11.66 -14.57
C GLY A 144 15.21 -12.61 -13.56
N TRP A 145 15.49 -13.92 -13.67
CA TRP A 145 15.03 -14.90 -12.69
C TRP A 145 15.69 -14.72 -11.33
N ASN A 146 16.93 -14.28 -11.33
CA ASN A 146 17.70 -14.01 -10.12
C ASN A 146 18.04 -12.51 -10.08
N LEU A 147 18.02 -11.95 -8.90
CA LEU A 147 18.54 -10.61 -8.65
C LEU A 147 20.04 -10.76 -8.34
N ASP A 148 20.84 -10.85 -9.38
CA ASP A 148 22.30 -11.00 -9.32
C ASP A 148 23.05 -9.68 -9.53
N LEU A 149 22.37 -8.57 -9.33
CA LEU A 149 22.95 -7.25 -9.39
C LEU A 149 24.01 -7.08 -8.30
N LYS A 150 25.24 -6.76 -8.71
CA LYS A 150 26.34 -6.49 -7.80
C LYS A 150 26.43 -4.99 -7.53
N TRP A 151 26.03 -4.58 -6.34
CA TRP A 151 26.17 -3.20 -5.92
C TRP A 151 27.64 -2.86 -5.66
N THR A 152 28.00 -1.59 -5.86
CA THR A 152 29.37 -1.12 -5.63
C THR A 152 29.77 -1.22 -4.16
N ASP A 153 31.04 -1.04 -3.84
CA ASP A 153 31.58 -1.17 -2.47
C ASP A 153 30.90 -0.24 -1.46
N ILE A 154 30.32 0.87 -1.91
CA ILE A 154 29.53 1.79 -1.07
C ILE A 154 28.28 1.11 -0.47
N PHE A 155 27.72 0.16 -1.20
CA PHE A 155 26.51 -0.57 -0.82
C PHE A 155 26.76 -2.08 -0.64
N SER A 156 27.97 -2.46 -0.22
CA SER A 156 28.36 -3.87 -0.03
C SER A 156 27.39 -4.66 0.86
N ASP A 157 26.83 -4.01 1.88
CA ASP A 157 25.84 -4.61 2.80
C ASP A 157 24.53 -4.95 2.09
N VAL A 158 24.19 -4.28 1.00
CA VAL A 158 22.99 -4.56 0.21
C VAL A 158 23.08 -5.95 -0.43
N ASN A 159 24.24 -6.33 -0.98
CA ASN A 159 24.46 -7.67 -1.53
C ASN A 159 24.26 -8.76 -0.47
N THR A 160 24.81 -8.54 0.72
CA THR A 160 24.65 -9.46 1.85
C THR A 160 23.20 -9.57 2.28
N LYS A 161 22.47 -8.47 2.36
CA LYS A 161 21.03 -8.47 2.67
C LYS A 161 20.21 -9.18 1.61
N ILE A 162 20.48 -8.93 0.32
CA ILE A 162 19.78 -9.60 -0.79
C ILE A 162 19.92 -11.11 -0.66
N MET A 163 21.12 -11.59 -0.34
CA MET A 163 21.37 -13.04 -0.17
C MET A 163 20.72 -13.58 1.10
N ASN A 164 20.84 -12.90 2.23
CA ASN A 164 20.30 -13.37 3.52
C ASN A 164 18.77 -13.36 3.53
N ASP A 165 18.14 -12.36 2.93
CA ASP A 165 16.69 -12.22 2.84
C ASP A 165 16.08 -13.02 1.67
N GLN A 166 16.90 -13.79 0.95
CA GLN A 166 16.52 -14.62 -0.21
C GLN A 166 15.89 -13.82 -1.39
N PHE A 167 16.10 -12.52 -1.45
CA PHE A 167 15.68 -11.71 -2.60
C PHE A 167 16.42 -12.06 -3.89
N GLY A 168 17.49 -12.84 -3.80
CA GLY A 168 18.14 -13.41 -4.98
C GLY A 168 17.21 -14.27 -5.85
N LEU A 169 16.11 -14.78 -5.29
CA LEU A 169 15.05 -15.53 -6.01
C LEU A 169 13.94 -14.62 -6.55
N PHE A 170 14.28 -13.43 -6.99
CA PHE A 170 13.34 -12.39 -7.41
C PHE A 170 12.34 -12.83 -8.48
N GLY A 171 12.77 -13.67 -9.42
CA GLY A 171 11.89 -14.23 -10.46
C GLY A 171 10.76 -15.08 -9.90
N ILE A 172 11.05 -15.89 -8.86
CA ILE A 172 10.02 -16.70 -8.16
C ILE A 172 9.04 -15.78 -7.45
N PHE A 173 9.54 -14.73 -6.80
CA PHE A 173 8.69 -13.75 -6.11
C PHE A 173 7.75 -13.03 -7.08
N ILE A 174 8.25 -12.56 -8.24
CA ILE A 174 7.42 -11.95 -9.30
C ILE A 174 6.38 -12.95 -9.80
N MET A 175 6.76 -14.19 -10.07
CA MET A 175 5.82 -15.22 -10.51
C MET A 175 4.73 -15.48 -9.47
N MET A 176 5.08 -15.56 -8.19
CA MET A 176 4.08 -15.68 -7.13
C MET A 176 3.13 -14.48 -7.10
N MET A 177 3.62 -13.26 -7.29
CA MET A 177 2.77 -12.06 -7.37
C MET A 177 1.84 -12.07 -8.58
N LEU A 178 2.32 -12.48 -9.76
CA LEU A 178 1.52 -12.63 -10.96
C LEU A 178 0.44 -13.69 -10.78
N PHE A 179 0.80 -14.88 -10.29
CA PHE A 179 -0.16 -15.94 -10.02
C PHE A 179 -1.19 -15.53 -8.97
N LYS A 180 -0.76 -14.87 -7.89
CA LYS A 180 -1.68 -14.30 -6.89
C LYS A 180 -2.67 -13.33 -7.53
N GLY A 181 -2.22 -12.45 -8.41
CA GLY A 181 -3.09 -11.51 -9.14
C GLY A 181 -4.11 -12.23 -10.02
N VAL A 182 -3.66 -13.22 -10.80
CA VAL A 182 -4.52 -14.04 -11.66
C VAL A 182 -5.54 -14.82 -10.81
N PHE A 183 -5.11 -15.53 -9.78
CA PHE A 183 -6.01 -16.30 -8.92
C PHE A 183 -7.02 -15.43 -8.17
N ASN A 184 -6.60 -14.25 -7.68
CA ASN A 184 -7.52 -13.30 -7.08
C ASN A 184 -8.57 -12.81 -8.08
N SER A 185 -8.18 -12.57 -9.33
CA SER A 185 -9.12 -12.18 -10.39
C SER A 185 -10.09 -13.30 -10.77
N MET A 186 -9.64 -14.55 -10.73
CA MET A 186 -10.47 -15.73 -11.02
C MET A 186 -11.40 -16.11 -9.86
N ALA A 187 -11.02 -15.83 -8.63
CA ALA A 187 -11.81 -16.12 -7.43
C ALA A 187 -13.11 -15.29 -7.33
N GLY A 188 -13.31 -14.35 -8.25
CA GLY A 188 -14.46 -13.46 -8.25
C GLY A 188 -14.26 -12.23 -7.38
N PRO A 189 -15.34 -11.57 -6.96
CA PRO A 189 -15.23 -10.35 -6.16
C PRO A 189 -14.65 -10.66 -4.79
N ALA A 190 -13.33 -10.60 -4.71
CA ALA A 190 -12.64 -10.69 -3.42
C ALA A 190 -13.10 -9.54 -2.51
N PRO A 191 -13.20 -9.77 -1.20
CA PRO A 191 -13.46 -8.71 -0.25
C PRO A 191 -12.28 -7.75 -0.30
N ASN A 192 -12.48 -6.68 -1.04
CA ASN A 192 -11.51 -5.61 -1.17
C ASN A 192 -12.00 -4.45 -0.31
N TYR A 193 -11.10 -3.81 0.42
CA TYR A 193 -11.44 -2.61 1.21
C TYR A 193 -12.01 -1.48 0.35
N ASP A 194 -11.72 -1.45 -0.96
CA ASP A 194 -12.32 -0.50 -1.91
C ASP A 194 -13.73 -0.86 -2.36
N MET A 195 -14.22 -2.05 -2.03
CA MET A 195 -15.54 -2.49 -2.50
C MET A 195 -16.67 -1.59 -2.02
N GLN A 196 -16.58 -1.04 -0.82
CA GLN A 196 -17.58 -0.11 -0.29
C GLN A 196 -17.67 1.15 -1.13
N LYS A 197 -16.53 1.65 -1.65
CA LYS A 197 -16.50 2.82 -2.55
C LYS A 197 -17.21 2.51 -3.87
N ILE A 198 -17.00 1.32 -4.43
CA ILE A 198 -17.68 0.84 -5.65
C ILE A 198 -19.19 0.73 -5.41
N LEU A 199 -19.60 0.20 -4.28
CA LEU A 199 -21.01 0.01 -3.92
C LEU A 199 -21.72 1.35 -3.61
N SER A 200 -21.00 2.37 -3.16
CA SER A 200 -21.53 3.71 -2.90
C SER A 200 -21.76 4.54 -4.14
N CYS A 201 -21.22 4.17 -5.31
CA CYS A 201 -21.45 4.88 -6.56
C CYS A 201 -22.94 4.91 -6.93
N ARG A 202 -23.38 6.00 -7.57
CA ARG A 202 -24.78 6.21 -7.97
C ARG A 202 -25.27 5.15 -8.95
N ASN A 203 -24.44 4.77 -9.90
CA ASN A 203 -24.81 3.79 -10.94
C ASN A 203 -23.61 2.94 -11.38
N GLY A 204 -23.88 1.91 -12.19
CA GLY A 204 -22.85 0.98 -12.67
C GLY A 204 -21.80 1.61 -13.60
N LYS A 205 -22.15 2.70 -14.32
CA LYS A 205 -21.18 3.42 -15.19
C LYS A 205 -20.16 4.17 -14.34
N GLU A 206 -20.62 4.89 -13.32
CA GLU A 206 -19.74 5.59 -12.38
C GLU A 206 -18.83 4.61 -11.63
N ALA A 207 -19.37 3.46 -11.19
CA ALA A 207 -18.57 2.42 -10.56
C ALA A 207 -17.48 1.86 -11.48
N ALA A 208 -17.80 1.63 -12.76
CA ALA A 208 -16.83 1.17 -13.75
C ALA A 208 -15.77 2.23 -14.05
N LEU A 209 -16.19 3.50 -14.22
CA LEU A 209 -15.28 4.62 -14.45
C LEU A 209 -14.32 4.79 -13.25
N MET A 210 -14.84 4.77 -12.03
CA MET A 210 -14.04 4.88 -10.82
C MET A 210 -13.02 3.73 -10.74
N SER A 211 -13.47 2.49 -10.90
CA SER A 211 -12.58 1.31 -10.81
C SER A 211 -11.50 1.30 -11.91
N GLY A 212 -11.78 1.82 -13.09
CA GLY A 212 -10.82 1.87 -14.19
C GLY A 212 -9.89 3.08 -14.12
N SER A 213 -10.38 4.25 -13.70
CA SER A 213 -9.60 5.50 -13.69
C SER A 213 -8.66 5.61 -12.49
N VAL A 214 -9.07 5.17 -11.31
CA VAL A 214 -8.28 5.32 -10.08
C VAL A 214 -6.89 4.70 -10.19
N PRO A 215 -6.70 3.45 -10.64
CA PRO A 215 -5.36 2.87 -10.79
C PRO A 215 -4.47 3.67 -11.74
N VAL A 216 -5.03 4.18 -12.85
CA VAL A 216 -4.29 4.96 -13.85
C VAL A 216 -3.88 6.33 -13.28
N ILE A 217 -4.81 7.01 -12.61
CA ILE A 217 -4.56 8.32 -12.02
C ILE A 217 -3.52 8.23 -10.89
N LEU A 218 -3.61 7.21 -10.05
CA LEU A 218 -2.67 7.00 -8.93
C LEU A 218 -1.29 6.55 -9.40
N LEU A 219 -1.16 5.96 -10.57
CA LEU A 219 0.10 5.46 -11.10
C LEU A 219 1.16 6.57 -11.14
N ILE A 220 0.84 7.70 -11.75
CA ILE A 220 1.78 8.79 -12.01
C ILE A 220 2.39 9.35 -10.71
N PRO A 221 1.63 9.91 -9.76
CA PRO A 221 2.22 10.51 -8.57
C PRO A 221 2.90 9.48 -7.66
N ARG A 222 2.38 8.25 -7.61
CA ARG A 222 2.99 7.18 -6.83
C ARG A 222 4.38 6.81 -7.35
N TYR A 223 4.52 6.60 -8.66
CA TYR A 223 5.82 6.23 -9.22
C TYR A 223 6.80 7.39 -9.26
N LEU A 224 6.35 8.63 -9.49
CA LEU A 224 7.21 9.81 -9.34
C LEU A 224 7.81 9.91 -7.94
N MET A 225 7.01 9.67 -6.92
CA MET A 225 7.46 9.69 -5.53
C MET A 225 8.43 8.54 -5.23
N ILE A 226 8.10 7.30 -5.61
CA ILE A 226 8.93 6.13 -5.37
C ILE A 226 10.28 6.29 -6.08
N MET A 227 10.28 6.59 -7.38
CA MET A 227 11.50 6.76 -8.16
C MET A 227 12.33 7.95 -7.66
N GLY A 228 11.69 9.05 -7.34
CA GLY A 228 12.37 10.21 -6.80
C GLY A 228 13.09 9.92 -5.48
N PHE A 229 12.43 9.24 -4.54
CA PHE A 229 13.08 8.80 -3.30
C PHE A 229 14.21 7.79 -3.54
N THR A 230 14.00 6.84 -4.45
CA THR A 230 15.04 5.86 -4.79
C THR A 230 16.29 6.54 -5.32
N ILE A 231 16.14 7.49 -6.25
CA ILE A 231 17.26 8.24 -6.84
C ILE A 231 17.96 9.12 -5.79
N LEU A 232 17.23 9.72 -4.87
CA LEU A 232 17.82 10.56 -3.82
C LEU A 232 18.49 9.74 -2.71
N ALA A 233 18.14 8.46 -2.57
CA ALA A 233 18.73 7.55 -1.59
C ALA A 233 20.02 6.88 -2.09
N LEU A 234 20.24 6.84 -3.40
CA LEU A 234 21.48 6.39 -4.04
C LEU A 234 22.58 7.45 -3.94
#